data_f9e0e9914ec8f6e26240043393ab4a93
#
_entry.id   f9e0e9914ec8f6e26240043393ab4a93
#
_cell.length_a   1.000
_cell.length_b   1.000
_cell.length_c   1.000
_cell.angle_alpha   90.00
_cell.angle_beta   90.00
_cell.angle_gamma   90.00
#
_symmetry.space_group_name_H-M   'P 1'
#
loop_
_entity.id
_entity.type
_entity.pdbx_description
1 polymer ?
#
loop_
_entity_poly.entity_id
_entity_poly.type
_entity_poly.pdbx_seq_one_letter_code
_entity_poly.pdbx_strand_id
1 'polypeptide(L)'
;MKLHTLFALSGVVCLFLSGCSTTSLAYYNTLKLALKDRTVSYTVEEIAASKADLMQIKAGGRDAASLALAYIDGEKYRWVSGDKVILTMHHGIIVKTEGLDHDLYYTGNLQHNPLATNNVLPFNWKRKVDIASIGYGVPVDSSWRIEGEETREYLGFSVPVIKVIETVEFSEYTPFIDVGLSWENTYFLHKYSKELLASKQQFSPEGDVYDMVYLSRVVREMKTQGATQ
;
A
#
# COMPACT_ATOMS: atom_id res chain seq x y z
N MET A 1 26.79 -53.89 7.99
CA MET A 1 27.02 -52.57 8.57
C MET A 1 26.65 -51.40 7.64
N LYS A 2 25.97 -51.62 6.51
CA LYS A 2 25.59 -50.51 5.54
C LYS A 2 24.09 -50.23 5.52
N LEU A 3 23.23 -51.04 6.10
CA LEU A 3 21.78 -50.86 6.05
C LEU A 3 21.25 -49.91 7.15
N HIS A 4 21.87 -49.93 8.33
CA HIS A 4 21.44 -49.08 9.46
C HIS A 4 21.81 -47.60 9.28
N THR A 5 22.89 -47.27 8.53
CA THR A 5 23.30 -45.88 8.21
C THR A 5 22.38 -45.21 7.20
N LEU A 6 21.78 -45.99 6.26
CA LEU A 6 20.81 -45.46 5.31
C LEU A 6 19.48 -45.07 6.01
N PHE A 7 19.02 -45.88 6.96
CA PHE A 7 17.81 -45.55 7.72
C PHE A 7 17.95 -44.36 8.65
N ALA A 8 19.14 -44.15 9.24
CA ALA A 8 19.41 -43.00 10.08
C ALA A 8 19.46 -41.68 9.25
N LEU A 9 20.00 -41.73 8.03
CA LEU A 9 20.10 -40.56 7.14
C LEU A 9 18.74 -40.16 6.59
N SER A 10 17.85 -41.14 6.29
CA SER A 10 16.48 -40.89 5.82
C SER A 10 15.60 -40.26 6.93
N GLY A 11 15.78 -40.64 8.20
CA GLY A 11 15.04 -40.06 9.32
C GLY A 11 15.40 -38.59 9.62
N VAL A 12 16.66 -38.22 9.42
CA VAL A 12 17.12 -36.84 9.66
C VAL A 12 16.62 -35.87 8.56
N VAL A 13 16.53 -36.32 7.30
CA VAL A 13 16.02 -35.50 6.19
C VAL A 13 14.51 -35.19 6.34
N CYS A 14 13.72 -36.13 6.89
CA CYS A 14 12.30 -35.90 7.13
C CYS A 14 12.01 -34.89 8.25
N LEU A 15 12.92 -34.69 9.21
CA LEU A 15 12.74 -33.75 10.32
C LEU A 15 12.94 -32.29 9.91
N PHE A 16 13.63 -32.00 8.78
CA PHE A 16 13.83 -30.64 8.28
C PHE A 16 12.71 -30.13 7.36
N LEU A 17 11.77 -31.00 6.94
CA LEU A 17 10.67 -30.63 6.03
C LEU A 17 9.37 -30.24 6.75
N SER A 18 9.30 -30.34 8.08
CA SER A 18 8.08 -30.08 8.85
C SER A 18 7.96 -28.64 9.41
N GLY A 19 8.90 -27.76 9.11
CA GLY A 19 9.02 -26.44 9.77
C GLY A 19 8.26 -25.26 9.17
N CYS A 20 7.66 -25.34 7.97
CA CYS A 20 7.20 -24.13 7.26
C CYS A 20 5.70 -24.02 6.94
N SER A 21 4.83 -24.96 7.37
CA SER A 21 3.45 -24.97 6.83
C SER A 21 2.38 -24.31 7.71
N THR A 22 2.58 -24.19 9.01
CA THR A 22 1.52 -23.74 9.92
C THR A 22 1.35 -22.23 9.99
N THR A 23 2.41 -21.46 9.86
CA THR A 23 2.35 -19.98 9.92
C THR A 23 1.73 -19.40 8.67
N SER A 24 2.07 -19.91 7.49
CA SER A 24 1.49 -19.48 6.22
C SER A 24 0.01 -19.81 6.08
N LEU A 25 -0.42 -20.94 6.61
CA LEU A 25 -1.83 -21.37 6.58
C LEU A 25 -2.71 -20.52 7.51
N ALA A 26 -2.19 -20.14 8.68
CA ALA A 26 -2.88 -19.25 9.61
C ALA A 26 -3.04 -17.84 9.02
N TYR A 27 -2.03 -17.32 8.35
CA TYR A 27 -2.10 -16.05 7.62
C TYR A 27 -3.10 -16.12 6.46
N TYR A 28 -3.06 -17.17 5.65
CA TYR A 28 -3.98 -17.36 4.54
C TYR A 28 -5.45 -17.45 5.00
N ASN A 29 -5.73 -18.17 6.08
CA ASN A 29 -7.08 -18.28 6.63
C ASN A 29 -7.57 -16.97 7.23
N THR A 30 -6.68 -16.18 7.84
CA THR A 30 -7.00 -14.83 8.37
C THR A 30 -7.33 -13.87 7.22
N LEU A 31 -6.54 -13.89 6.15
CA LEU A 31 -6.79 -13.12 4.93
C LEU A 31 -8.10 -13.53 4.24
N LYS A 32 -8.37 -14.83 4.13
CA LYS A 32 -9.59 -15.34 3.52
C LYS A 32 -10.85 -14.95 4.30
N LEU A 33 -10.78 -14.87 5.63
CA LEU A 33 -11.88 -14.40 6.49
C LEU A 33 -12.08 -12.88 6.35
N ALA A 34 -11.01 -12.11 6.22
CA ALA A 34 -11.08 -10.65 6.04
C ALA A 34 -11.56 -10.23 4.66
N LEU A 35 -11.46 -11.10 3.64
CA LEU A 35 -11.70 -10.77 2.22
C LEU A 35 -12.90 -11.52 1.63
N LYS A 36 -13.84 -11.99 2.45
CA LYS A 36 -14.89 -12.92 2.03
C LYS A 36 -16.00 -12.31 1.16
N ASP A 37 -16.21 -11.00 1.14
CA ASP A 37 -17.29 -10.36 0.42
C ASP A 37 -16.81 -9.26 -0.54
N ARG A 38 -17.34 -9.29 -1.77
CA ARG A 38 -16.98 -8.38 -2.87
C ARG A 38 -17.58 -6.98 -2.77
N THR A 39 -18.57 -6.76 -1.92
CA THR A 39 -19.15 -5.43 -1.71
C THR A 39 -18.76 -4.98 -0.31
N VAL A 40 -17.75 -4.12 -0.27
CA VAL A 40 -17.05 -3.83 0.98
C VAL A 40 -17.66 -2.62 1.64
N SER A 41 -18.66 -2.86 2.49
CA SER A 41 -18.98 -1.91 3.56
C SER A 41 -18.68 -2.60 4.89
N TYR A 42 -17.60 -2.21 5.54
CA TYR A 42 -17.30 -2.64 6.90
C TYR A 42 -17.93 -1.68 7.91
N THR A 43 -18.45 -2.22 9.00
CA THR A 43 -18.76 -1.41 10.18
C THR A 43 -17.49 -1.09 10.97
N VAL A 44 -17.56 -0.08 11.83
CA VAL A 44 -16.43 0.29 12.72
C VAL A 44 -16.04 -0.88 13.62
N GLU A 45 -17.05 -1.64 14.10
CA GLU A 45 -16.85 -2.81 14.97
C GLU A 45 -16.12 -3.93 14.26
N GLU A 46 -16.49 -4.22 13.00
CA GLU A 46 -15.81 -5.24 12.19
C GLU A 46 -14.36 -4.88 11.92
N ILE A 47 -14.09 -3.61 11.57
CA ILE A 47 -12.72 -3.12 11.37
C ILE A 47 -11.93 -3.22 12.69
N ALA A 48 -12.53 -2.81 13.80
CA ALA A 48 -11.89 -2.83 15.11
C ALA A 48 -11.60 -4.26 15.61
N ALA A 49 -12.42 -5.24 15.23
CA ALA A 49 -12.25 -6.65 15.57
C ALA A 49 -11.32 -7.41 14.62
N SER A 50 -10.95 -6.80 13.50
CA SER A 50 -10.06 -7.43 12.51
C SER A 50 -8.66 -7.66 13.10
N LYS A 51 -8.09 -8.85 12.81
CA LYS A 51 -6.72 -9.21 13.21
C LYS A 51 -5.64 -8.63 12.28
N ALA A 52 -6.03 -8.15 11.12
CA ALA A 52 -5.16 -7.48 10.17
C ALA A 52 -5.68 -6.06 9.92
N ASP A 53 -4.78 -5.13 9.68
CA ASP A 53 -5.19 -3.81 9.20
C ASP A 53 -5.89 -3.93 7.86
N LEU A 54 -6.99 -3.20 7.69
CA LEU A 54 -7.81 -3.19 6.49
C LEU A 54 -7.69 -1.86 5.75
N MET A 55 -7.68 -1.94 4.43
CA MET A 55 -7.71 -0.81 3.51
C MET A 55 -8.80 -1.05 2.47
N GLN A 56 -9.59 -0.04 2.17
CA GLN A 56 -10.47 -0.03 1.01
C GLN A 56 -9.74 0.61 -0.16
N ILE A 57 -9.89 0.04 -1.36
CA ILE A 57 -9.32 0.57 -2.58
C ILE A 57 -10.35 0.56 -3.70
N LYS A 58 -10.34 1.62 -4.52
CA LYS A 58 -11.05 1.67 -5.79
C LYS A 58 -10.05 2.01 -6.89
N ALA A 59 -9.94 1.15 -7.89
CA ALA A 59 -9.03 1.33 -9.02
C ALA A 59 -9.81 1.76 -10.27
N GLY A 60 -9.61 2.99 -10.71
CA GLY A 60 -10.32 3.55 -11.87
C GLY A 60 -11.84 3.47 -11.75
N GLY A 61 -12.48 2.89 -12.75
CA GLY A 61 -13.94 2.67 -12.79
C GLY A 61 -14.44 1.40 -12.12
N ARG A 62 -13.56 0.60 -11.49
CA ARG A 62 -13.93 -0.69 -10.87
C ARG A 62 -14.65 -0.49 -9.54
N ASP A 63 -15.37 -1.53 -9.11
CA ASP A 63 -15.94 -1.55 -7.76
C ASP A 63 -14.86 -1.50 -6.68
N ALA A 64 -15.23 -0.97 -5.51
CA ALA A 64 -14.32 -0.93 -4.38
C ALA A 64 -14.01 -2.35 -3.89
N ALA A 65 -12.76 -2.60 -3.58
CA ALA A 65 -12.24 -3.84 -3.03
C ALA A 65 -11.58 -3.59 -1.66
N SER A 66 -11.39 -4.67 -0.91
CA SER A 66 -10.63 -4.64 0.35
C SER A 66 -9.27 -5.27 0.18
N LEU A 67 -8.30 -4.66 0.83
CA LEU A 67 -6.98 -5.23 1.04
C LEU A 67 -6.73 -5.39 2.53
N ALA A 68 -6.05 -6.48 2.88
CA ALA A 68 -5.55 -6.69 4.23
C ALA A 68 -4.02 -6.53 4.25
N LEU A 69 -3.51 -5.95 5.33
CA LEU A 69 -2.08 -5.88 5.55
C LEU A 69 -1.56 -7.27 5.89
N ALA A 70 -0.88 -7.89 4.94
CA ALA A 70 -0.40 -9.27 5.04
C ALA A 70 1.00 -9.36 5.64
N TYR A 71 1.86 -8.37 5.35
CA TYR A 71 3.27 -8.44 5.71
C TYR A 71 3.91 -7.07 5.82
N ILE A 72 4.83 -6.92 6.80
CA ILE A 72 5.67 -5.73 6.98
C ILE A 72 7.13 -6.16 6.89
N ASP A 73 7.89 -5.52 6.00
CA ASP A 73 9.32 -5.74 5.79
C ASP A 73 10.05 -4.40 5.90
N GLY A 74 10.60 -4.13 7.08
CA GLY A 74 11.13 -2.82 7.42
C GLY A 74 10.05 -1.75 7.28
N GLU A 75 10.28 -0.78 6.39
CA GLU A 75 9.34 0.31 6.12
C GLU A 75 8.37 0.02 4.96
N LYS A 76 8.37 -1.22 4.43
CA LYS A 76 7.49 -1.64 3.35
C LYS A 76 6.32 -2.45 3.88
N TYR A 77 5.12 -2.01 3.53
CA TYR A 77 3.84 -2.61 3.92
C TYR A 77 3.23 -3.29 2.71
N ARG A 78 3.00 -4.60 2.77
CA ARG A 78 2.40 -5.38 1.69
C ARG A 78 0.92 -5.64 1.98
N TRP A 79 0.09 -5.04 1.14
CA TRP A 79 -1.35 -5.17 1.17
C TRP A 79 -1.80 -6.16 0.11
N VAL A 80 -2.69 -7.07 0.46
CA VAL A 80 -3.15 -8.14 -0.44
C VAL A 80 -4.67 -8.12 -0.53
N SER A 81 -5.18 -8.19 -1.77
CA SER A 81 -6.61 -8.33 -2.07
C SER A 81 -7.04 -9.80 -2.16
N GLY A 82 -8.36 -10.03 -2.18
CA GLY A 82 -8.92 -11.38 -2.30
C GLY A 82 -8.62 -12.08 -3.63
N ASP A 83 -8.41 -11.34 -4.69
CA ASP A 83 -7.98 -11.78 -6.03
C ASP A 83 -6.46 -11.82 -6.22
N LYS A 84 -5.70 -11.69 -5.10
CA LYS A 84 -4.25 -11.84 -5.03
C LYS A 84 -3.44 -10.70 -5.67
N VAL A 85 -4.03 -9.54 -5.90
CA VAL A 85 -3.26 -8.34 -6.20
C VAL A 85 -2.48 -7.94 -4.94
N ILE A 86 -1.21 -7.58 -5.11
CA ILE A 86 -0.34 -7.14 -4.02
C ILE A 86 0.09 -5.70 -4.29
N LEU A 87 -0.15 -4.83 -3.32
CA LEU A 87 0.41 -3.48 -3.30
C LEU A 87 1.49 -3.41 -2.22
N THR A 88 2.71 -3.10 -2.62
CA THR A 88 3.79 -2.79 -1.68
C THR A 88 3.88 -1.27 -1.54
N MET A 89 3.76 -0.79 -0.33
CA MET A 89 3.80 0.63 -0.01
C MET A 89 4.96 0.97 0.91
N HIS A 90 5.56 2.14 0.73
CA HIS A 90 6.58 2.70 1.61
C HIS A 90 6.04 4.03 2.16
N HIS A 91 5.74 4.08 3.45
CA HIS A 91 5.07 5.20 4.13
C HIS A 91 3.79 5.69 3.41
N GLY A 92 3.04 4.77 2.79
CA GLY A 92 1.78 5.06 2.11
C GLY A 92 1.90 5.40 0.63
N ILE A 93 3.10 5.48 0.06
CA ILE A 93 3.31 5.59 -1.38
C ILE A 93 3.40 4.19 -1.99
N ILE A 94 2.67 3.94 -3.08
CA ILE A 94 2.78 2.71 -3.85
C ILE A 94 4.18 2.68 -4.50
N VAL A 95 4.98 1.66 -4.17
CA VAL A 95 6.37 1.51 -4.66
C VAL A 95 6.59 0.24 -5.46
N LYS A 96 5.65 -0.69 -5.40
CA LYS A 96 5.60 -1.90 -6.23
C LYS A 96 4.18 -2.44 -6.25
N THR A 97 3.78 -3.02 -7.38
CA THR A 97 2.53 -3.77 -7.52
C THR A 97 2.80 -5.14 -8.13
N GLU A 98 1.91 -6.10 -7.86
CA GLU A 98 1.96 -7.45 -8.44
C GLU A 98 0.53 -7.90 -8.74
N GLY A 99 0.28 -8.34 -9.97
CA GLY A 99 -1.01 -8.86 -10.41
C GLY A 99 -1.94 -7.85 -11.05
N LEU A 100 -1.44 -6.69 -11.44
CA LEU A 100 -2.13 -5.71 -12.28
C LEU A 100 -1.76 -5.89 -13.76
N ASP A 101 -2.57 -5.36 -14.65
CA ASP A 101 -2.27 -5.38 -16.09
C ASP A 101 -0.99 -4.59 -16.44
N HIS A 102 -0.74 -3.53 -15.68
CA HIS A 102 0.46 -2.68 -15.80
C HIS A 102 1.09 -2.53 -14.42
N ASP A 103 1.94 -3.48 -14.04
CA ASP A 103 2.60 -3.47 -12.74
C ASP A 103 3.71 -2.41 -12.65
N LEU A 104 3.79 -1.78 -11.49
CA LEU A 104 4.96 -1.04 -11.03
C LEU A 104 5.92 -2.04 -10.38
N TYR A 105 7.00 -2.39 -11.07
CA TYR A 105 7.94 -3.40 -10.60
C TYR A 105 8.92 -2.89 -9.54
N TYR A 106 9.29 -1.61 -9.64
CA TYR A 106 10.31 -1.04 -8.77
C TYR A 106 10.18 0.48 -8.65
N THR A 107 10.51 1.00 -7.48
CA THR A 107 10.71 2.44 -7.22
C THR A 107 11.98 2.61 -6.41
N GLY A 108 12.92 3.41 -6.94
CA GLY A 108 14.19 3.72 -6.28
C GLY A 108 14.12 4.93 -5.36
N ASN A 109 15.24 5.21 -4.68
CA ASN A 109 15.45 6.41 -3.85
C ASN A 109 14.41 6.59 -2.72
N LEU A 110 13.97 5.47 -2.11
CA LEU A 110 12.92 5.48 -1.09
C LEU A 110 13.30 6.22 0.20
N GLN A 111 14.59 6.31 0.50
CA GLN A 111 15.10 7.07 1.67
C GLN A 111 14.77 8.57 1.61
N HIS A 112 14.42 9.10 0.42
CA HIS A 112 13.99 10.48 0.23
C HIS A 112 12.48 10.62 0.04
N ASN A 113 11.70 9.59 0.41
CA ASN A 113 10.24 9.67 0.39
C ASN A 113 9.76 10.76 1.35
N PRO A 114 9.05 11.80 0.88
CA PRO A 114 8.60 12.92 1.73
C PRO A 114 7.70 12.50 2.88
N LEU A 115 6.89 11.45 2.70
CA LEU A 115 6.00 10.94 3.77
C LEU A 115 6.76 10.17 4.86
N ALA A 116 7.99 9.70 4.58
CA ALA A 116 8.81 9.03 5.59
C ALA A 116 9.40 10.00 6.62
N THR A 117 9.65 11.24 6.21
CA THR A 117 10.36 12.22 7.04
C THR A 117 9.43 13.15 7.84
N ASN A 118 8.11 13.01 7.70
CA ASN A 118 7.10 13.94 8.22
C ASN A 118 7.32 15.42 7.78
N ASN A 119 8.23 15.65 6.87
CA ASN A 119 8.56 16.98 6.32
C ASN A 119 7.79 17.20 5.02
N VAL A 120 6.49 17.43 5.11
CA VAL A 120 5.63 17.71 3.96
C VAL A 120 5.69 19.19 3.58
N LEU A 121 6.88 19.78 3.63
CA LEU A 121 7.14 21.12 3.11
C LEU A 121 7.45 21.03 1.61
N PRO A 122 7.47 22.14 0.86
CA PRO A 122 7.85 22.10 -0.55
C PRO A 122 9.12 21.28 -0.74
N PHE A 123 8.97 20.11 -1.33
CA PHE A 123 10.01 19.11 -1.48
C PHE A 123 10.02 18.57 -2.90
N ASN A 124 11.20 18.32 -3.44
CA ASN A 124 11.35 17.68 -4.74
C ASN A 124 11.94 16.28 -4.53
N TRP A 125 11.28 15.28 -5.09
CA TRP A 125 11.73 13.91 -5.00
C TRP A 125 12.04 13.35 -6.39
N LYS A 126 13.32 13.02 -6.61
CA LYS A 126 13.79 12.39 -7.84
C LYS A 126 13.96 10.91 -7.60
N ARG A 127 13.34 10.10 -8.45
CA ARG A 127 13.40 8.64 -8.35
C ARG A 127 13.47 7.99 -9.73
N LYS A 128 13.84 6.71 -9.76
CA LYS A 128 13.71 5.87 -10.95
C LYS A 128 12.65 4.83 -10.69
N VAL A 129 11.86 4.52 -11.71
CA VAL A 129 10.80 3.52 -11.65
C VAL A 129 10.93 2.52 -12.78
N ASP A 130 10.50 1.28 -12.53
CA ASP A 130 10.32 0.24 -13.54
C ASP A 130 8.82 -0.03 -13.65
N ILE A 131 8.23 0.28 -14.79
CA ILE A 131 6.78 0.13 -15.04
C ILE A 131 6.58 -0.76 -16.24
N ALA A 132 5.72 -1.79 -16.10
CA ALA A 132 5.31 -2.64 -17.21
C ALA A 132 4.79 -1.80 -18.37
N SER A 133 5.16 -2.16 -19.59
CA SER A 133 4.79 -1.48 -20.84
C SER A 133 5.35 -0.08 -21.04
N ILE A 134 6.05 0.50 -20.06
CA ILE A 134 6.68 1.82 -20.15
C ILE A 134 8.21 1.68 -20.24
N GLY A 135 8.84 0.98 -19.31
CA GLY A 135 10.29 0.76 -19.33
C GLY A 135 10.90 0.58 -17.94
N TYR A 136 12.22 0.42 -17.94
CA TYR A 136 13.04 0.21 -16.75
C TYR A 136 13.95 1.42 -16.51
N GLY A 137 14.14 1.77 -15.24
CA GLY A 137 14.99 2.88 -14.83
C GLY A 137 14.48 4.24 -15.30
N VAL A 138 13.18 4.36 -15.55
CA VAL A 138 12.53 5.59 -16.04
C VAL A 138 12.67 6.68 -14.97
N PRO A 139 13.30 7.82 -15.29
CA PRO A 139 13.46 8.90 -14.33
C PRO A 139 12.16 9.68 -14.14
N VAL A 140 11.80 9.84 -12.88
CA VAL A 140 10.58 10.53 -12.43
C VAL A 140 10.96 11.60 -11.42
N ASP A 141 10.53 12.82 -11.69
CA ASP A 141 10.64 13.93 -10.77
C ASP A 141 9.26 14.25 -10.18
N SER A 142 9.21 14.62 -8.91
CA SER A 142 7.98 15.10 -8.32
C SER A 142 8.20 16.26 -7.37
N SER A 143 7.24 17.18 -7.33
CA SER A 143 7.18 18.30 -6.41
C SER A 143 6.00 18.12 -5.46
N TRP A 144 6.22 18.44 -4.18
CA TRP A 144 5.26 18.25 -3.10
C TRP A 144 4.85 19.57 -2.48
N ARG A 145 3.55 19.75 -2.23
CA ARG A 145 3.01 20.92 -1.55
C ARG A 145 1.87 20.57 -0.62
N ILE A 146 1.73 21.32 0.46
CA ILE A 146 0.49 21.31 1.25
C ILE A 146 -0.52 22.20 0.52
N GLU A 147 -1.68 21.66 0.19
CA GLU A 147 -2.76 22.44 -0.45
C GLU A 147 -3.62 23.16 0.59
N GLY A 148 -3.82 22.54 1.76
CA GLY A 148 -4.60 23.12 2.85
C GLY A 148 -5.11 22.09 3.83
N GLU A 149 -6.01 22.58 4.71
CA GLU A 149 -6.74 21.75 5.66
C GLU A 149 -8.19 21.62 5.21
N GLU A 150 -8.76 20.45 5.36
CA GLU A 150 -10.18 20.19 5.10
C GLU A 150 -10.74 19.16 6.09
N THR A 151 -12.06 19.03 6.10
CA THR A 151 -12.73 17.95 6.84
C THR A 151 -13.25 16.91 5.84
N ARG A 152 -12.97 15.64 6.09
CA ARG A 152 -13.45 14.53 5.27
C ARG A 152 -14.29 13.56 6.08
N GLU A 153 -15.28 12.98 5.40
CA GLU A 153 -16.12 11.95 5.98
C GLU A 153 -15.51 10.57 5.72
N TYR A 154 -15.28 9.81 6.79
CA TYR A 154 -14.87 8.41 6.74
C TYR A 154 -15.75 7.59 7.67
N LEU A 155 -16.39 6.53 7.17
CA LEU A 155 -17.25 5.64 7.96
C LEU A 155 -18.36 6.40 8.73
N GLY A 156 -18.84 7.51 8.15
CA GLY A 156 -19.86 8.37 8.78
C GLY A 156 -19.31 9.36 9.84
N PHE A 157 -18.00 9.50 9.94
CA PHE A 157 -17.35 10.43 10.88
C PHE A 157 -16.57 11.52 10.16
N SER A 158 -16.70 12.73 10.63
CA SER A 158 -15.96 13.90 10.16
C SER A 158 -14.54 13.91 10.77
N VAL A 159 -13.52 13.88 9.94
CA VAL A 159 -12.12 13.84 10.35
C VAL A 159 -11.36 15.02 9.75
N PRO A 160 -10.67 15.86 10.55
CA PRO A 160 -9.86 16.94 10.03
C PRO A 160 -8.55 16.41 9.44
N VAL A 161 -8.26 16.80 8.21
CA VAL A 161 -7.09 16.35 7.47
C VAL A 161 -6.30 17.50 6.85
N ILE A 162 -5.03 17.25 6.60
CA ILE A 162 -4.16 18.08 5.77
C ILE A 162 -4.11 17.42 4.40
N LYS A 163 -4.46 18.16 3.36
CA LYS A 163 -4.36 17.73 1.98
C LYS A 163 -3.00 18.07 1.43
N VAL A 164 -2.30 17.06 0.93
CA VAL A 164 -0.98 17.15 0.33
C VAL A 164 -1.06 16.70 -1.12
N ILE A 165 -0.43 17.44 -2.01
CA ILE A 165 -0.38 17.14 -3.44
C ILE A 165 1.07 16.83 -3.83
N GLU A 166 1.24 15.74 -4.55
CA GLU A 166 2.44 15.41 -5.31
C GLU A 166 2.12 15.63 -6.79
N THR A 167 2.81 16.56 -7.44
CA THR A 167 2.81 16.70 -8.90
C THR A 167 3.99 15.91 -9.44
N VAL A 168 3.72 14.93 -10.31
CA VAL A 168 4.69 13.96 -10.82
C VAL A 168 4.86 14.17 -12.32
N GLU A 169 6.09 14.05 -12.82
CA GLU A 169 6.39 14.11 -14.24
C GLU A 169 7.53 13.15 -14.63
N PHE A 170 7.52 12.70 -15.87
CA PHE A 170 8.69 12.04 -16.45
C PHE A 170 9.72 13.09 -16.85
N SER A 171 10.94 12.99 -16.30
CA SER A 171 11.97 14.02 -16.45
C SER A 171 12.87 13.84 -17.65
N GLU A 172 12.82 12.68 -18.33
CA GLU A 172 13.64 12.41 -19.51
C GLU A 172 12.78 11.74 -20.61
N TYR A 173 13.10 12.08 -21.86
CA TYR A 173 12.49 11.44 -23.03
C TYR A 173 12.88 9.97 -23.10
N THR A 174 11.88 9.11 -23.24
CA THR A 174 12.08 7.71 -23.65
C THR A 174 11.27 7.44 -24.92
N PRO A 175 11.61 6.41 -25.72
CA PRO A 175 10.86 6.11 -26.95
C PRO A 175 9.37 5.80 -26.75
N PHE A 176 8.94 5.61 -25.51
CA PHE A 176 7.57 5.19 -25.14
C PHE A 176 6.86 6.21 -24.26
N ILE A 177 7.46 7.37 -23.98
CA ILE A 177 6.91 8.39 -23.08
C ILE A 177 7.18 9.77 -23.65
N ASP A 178 6.11 10.57 -23.80
CA ASP A 178 6.24 11.98 -24.09
C ASP A 178 6.71 12.74 -22.86
N VAL A 179 7.79 13.50 -23.02
CA VAL A 179 8.26 14.43 -21.98
C VAL A 179 7.20 15.50 -21.74
N GLY A 180 6.93 15.79 -20.48
CA GLY A 180 5.96 16.81 -20.08
C GLY A 180 4.57 16.27 -19.73
N LEU A 181 4.35 14.95 -19.86
CA LEU A 181 3.17 14.34 -19.24
C LEU A 181 3.32 14.36 -17.73
N SER A 182 2.37 15.00 -17.06
CA SER A 182 2.34 15.11 -15.60
C SER A 182 1.00 14.66 -15.06
N TRP A 183 1.01 14.20 -13.81
CA TRP A 183 -0.20 13.84 -13.07
C TRP A 183 -0.07 14.24 -11.61
N GLU A 184 -1.17 14.21 -10.88
CA GLU A 184 -1.19 14.53 -9.46
C GLU A 184 -1.62 13.33 -8.63
N ASN A 185 -0.87 13.10 -7.55
CA ASN A 185 -1.26 12.24 -6.46
C ASN A 185 -1.71 13.10 -5.27
N THR A 186 -2.70 12.62 -4.53
CA THR A 186 -3.24 13.33 -3.37
C THR A 186 -3.14 12.44 -2.13
N TYR A 187 -2.70 13.04 -1.03
CA TYR A 187 -2.59 12.37 0.26
C TYR A 187 -3.35 13.15 1.32
N PHE A 188 -4.09 12.43 2.19
CA PHE A 188 -4.87 13.01 3.26
C PHE A 188 -4.32 12.54 4.60
N LEU A 189 -3.57 13.41 5.25
CA LEU A 189 -2.95 13.15 6.55
C LEU A 189 -3.87 13.64 7.65
N HIS A 190 -4.05 12.86 8.72
CA HIS A 190 -4.76 13.34 9.89
C HIS A 190 -4.10 14.62 10.45
N LYS A 191 -4.91 15.64 10.76
CA LYS A 191 -4.39 16.98 11.10
C LYS A 191 -3.42 16.97 12.27
N TYR A 192 -3.65 16.15 13.28
CA TYR A 192 -2.87 16.15 14.51
C TYR A 192 -1.79 15.07 14.54
N SER A 193 -2.13 13.81 14.29
CA SER A 193 -1.18 12.70 14.32
C SER A 193 -0.27 12.64 13.10
N LYS A 194 -0.65 13.30 11.99
CA LYS A 194 0.01 13.20 10.67
C LYS A 194 -0.05 11.80 10.06
N GLU A 195 -0.83 10.87 10.62
CA GLU A 195 -1.03 9.56 10.02
C GLU A 195 -1.77 9.69 8.69
N LEU A 196 -1.32 8.99 7.65
CA LEU A 196 -1.98 8.94 6.35
C LEU A 196 -3.28 8.13 6.46
N LEU A 197 -4.43 8.77 6.23
CA LEU A 197 -5.75 8.15 6.32
C LEU A 197 -6.34 7.75 4.97
N ALA A 198 -6.02 8.49 3.93
CA ALA A 198 -6.47 8.20 2.58
C ALA A 198 -5.50 8.75 1.54
N SER A 199 -5.54 8.22 0.32
CA SER A 199 -4.78 8.77 -0.79
C SER A 199 -5.43 8.43 -2.13
N LYS A 200 -5.14 9.26 -3.14
CA LYS A 200 -5.40 9.00 -4.55
C LYS A 200 -4.07 8.96 -5.26
N GLN A 201 -3.70 7.83 -5.79
CA GLN A 201 -2.39 7.64 -6.41
C GLN A 201 -2.53 6.98 -7.78
N GLN A 202 -1.69 7.42 -8.72
CA GLN A 202 -1.38 6.69 -9.94
C GLN A 202 0.13 6.74 -10.17
N PHE A 203 0.67 5.79 -10.89
CA PHE A 203 2.12 5.71 -11.14
C PHE A 203 2.49 5.88 -12.60
N SER A 204 1.50 6.16 -13.45
CA SER A 204 1.68 6.60 -14.84
C SER A 204 0.51 7.49 -15.27
N PRO A 205 0.70 8.39 -16.26
CA PRO A 205 -0.35 9.33 -16.70
C PRO A 205 -1.63 8.66 -17.23
N GLU A 206 -1.50 7.50 -17.84
CA GLU A 206 -2.61 6.73 -18.41
C GLU A 206 -3.06 5.56 -17.52
N GLY A 207 -2.43 5.38 -16.35
CA GLY A 207 -2.77 4.32 -15.41
C GLY A 207 -4.06 4.61 -14.64
N ASP A 208 -4.60 3.56 -14.03
CA ASP A 208 -5.73 3.69 -13.09
C ASP A 208 -5.33 4.59 -11.91
N VAL A 209 -6.28 5.40 -11.46
CA VAL A 209 -6.16 6.11 -10.18
C VAL A 209 -6.63 5.16 -9.08
N TYR A 210 -5.77 4.92 -8.11
CA TYR A 210 -6.05 4.12 -6.93
C TYR A 210 -6.52 5.03 -5.79
N ASP A 211 -7.84 5.06 -5.56
CA ASP A 211 -8.45 5.80 -4.44
C ASP A 211 -8.51 4.87 -3.22
N MET A 212 -7.75 5.18 -2.19
CA MET A 212 -7.48 4.32 -1.04
C MET A 212 -7.89 4.99 0.27
N VAL A 213 -8.53 4.20 1.16
CA VAL A 213 -8.85 4.61 2.54
C VAL A 213 -8.31 3.55 3.50
N TYR A 214 -7.44 3.94 4.42
CA TYR A 214 -6.85 3.08 5.44
C TYR A 214 -7.82 2.91 6.61
N LEU A 215 -8.79 2.01 6.47
CA LEU A 215 -9.92 1.84 7.38
C LEU A 215 -9.49 1.66 8.83
N SER A 216 -8.50 0.80 9.09
CA SER A 216 -8.03 0.55 10.47
C SER A 216 -7.35 1.77 11.09
N ARG A 217 -6.68 2.60 10.31
CA ARG A 217 -6.09 3.86 10.78
C ARG A 217 -7.18 4.86 11.14
N VAL A 218 -8.18 5.01 10.26
CA VAL A 218 -9.35 5.87 10.52
C VAL A 218 -10.00 5.48 11.84
N VAL A 219 -10.28 4.18 12.07
CA VAL A 219 -10.91 3.69 13.30
C VAL A 219 -10.03 3.96 14.54
N ARG A 220 -8.70 3.84 14.42
CA ARG A 220 -7.79 4.18 15.54
C ARG A 220 -7.85 5.65 15.91
N GLU A 221 -7.82 6.55 14.93
CA GLU A 221 -7.92 8.00 15.17
C GLU A 221 -9.26 8.40 15.78
N MET A 222 -10.36 7.79 15.33
CA MET A 222 -11.68 8.01 15.92
C MET A 222 -11.73 7.63 17.40
N LYS A 223 -11.16 6.47 17.78
CA LYS A 223 -11.10 6.03 19.18
C LYS A 223 -10.27 6.97 20.04
N THR A 224 -9.16 7.48 19.52
CA THR A 224 -8.31 8.44 20.21
C THR A 224 -9.05 9.75 20.46
N GLN A 225 -9.82 10.25 19.50
CA GLN A 225 -10.62 11.45 19.65
C GLN A 225 -11.80 11.27 20.62
N GLY A 226 -12.49 10.12 20.58
CA GLY A 226 -13.59 9.80 21.51
C GLY A 226 -13.15 9.55 22.96
N ALA A 227 -11.88 9.18 23.17
CA ALA A 227 -11.31 9.03 24.52
C ALA A 227 -10.89 10.38 25.15
N THR A 228 -10.90 11.46 24.38
CA THR A 228 -10.45 12.79 24.79
C THR A 228 -11.65 13.73 25.08
N GLN A 229 -12.89 13.27 24.87
CA GLN A 229 -14.13 13.93 25.21
C GLN A 229 -14.72 13.32 26.49
#